data_d6eacf4e37f7e632d2e6555da73829e2
#
_entry.id   d6eacf4e37f7e632d2e6555da73829e2
#
_cell.length_a   1.000
_cell.length_b   1.000
_cell.length_c   1.000
_cell.angle_alpha   90.00
_cell.angle_beta   90.00
_cell.angle_gamma   90.00
#
_symmetry.space_group_name_H-M   'P 1'
#
loop_
_entity.id
_entity.type
_entity.pdbx_description
1 polymer ?
#
loop_
_entity_poly.entity_id
_entity_poly.type
_entity_poly.pdbx_seq_one_letter_code
_entity_poly.pdbx_strand_id
1 'polypeptide(L)'
;MGGAIVRGVVRAGLLPAAAIAAVDSDASKLAALATLGVAATTDLAAAIAAARPDAAVLVAVKPQSFAVLAGVLASSRWSRQGPVVSIMAGLSTTAIAAAINGPDGASSGGAGGVRVIRVMPNLPVSVGMGMSALCSGNRATSEDLALAERIFATLGQTIRIEERLMDAFTALAGSGPAYLFYLAQAMRNAGESLGFDATTADAVVRATLRGSAELLATSPATSAEALRAGVTSQGGTTAAATAVLDEAGVIDSFLRAITAARDRSVELAALAAPSAPR
;
A
#
# COMPACT_ATOMS: atom_id res chain seq x y z
N MET A 1 -6.72 2.27 -5.15
CA MET A 1 -5.34 1.74 -5.17
C MET A 1 -5.06 1.00 -6.48
N GLY A 2 -5.76 -0.07 -6.84
CA GLY A 2 -5.50 -0.85 -8.07
C GLY A 2 -5.35 0.00 -9.33
N GLY A 3 -6.27 0.94 -9.58
CA GLY A 3 -6.17 1.84 -10.72
C GLY A 3 -4.93 2.76 -10.71
N ALA A 4 -4.40 3.13 -9.54
CA ALA A 4 -3.15 3.89 -9.44
C ALA A 4 -1.95 3.02 -9.84
N ILE A 5 -1.96 1.74 -9.46
CA ILE A 5 -0.93 0.77 -9.83
C ILE A 5 -0.92 0.57 -11.35
N VAL A 6 -2.07 0.31 -11.95
CA VAL A 6 -2.19 0.16 -13.41
C VAL A 6 -1.65 1.38 -14.15
N ARG A 7 -2.08 2.59 -13.76
CA ARG A 7 -1.58 3.84 -14.36
C ARG A 7 -0.06 4.01 -14.20
N GLY A 8 0.48 3.66 -13.06
CA GLY A 8 1.92 3.73 -12.79
C GLY A 8 2.71 2.80 -13.69
N VAL A 9 2.29 1.54 -13.79
CA VAL A 9 2.91 0.51 -14.63
C VAL A 9 2.91 0.89 -16.11
N VAL A 10 1.75 1.39 -16.62
CA VAL A 10 1.63 1.84 -18.02
C VAL A 10 2.50 3.07 -18.27
N ARG A 11 2.47 4.07 -17.38
CA ARG A 11 3.28 5.29 -17.50
C ARG A 11 4.78 5.01 -17.50
N ALA A 12 5.22 4.07 -16.68
CA ALA A 12 6.63 3.65 -16.62
C ALA A 12 7.06 2.77 -17.80
N GLY A 13 6.13 2.38 -18.68
CA GLY A 13 6.43 1.49 -19.81
C GLY A 13 6.85 0.08 -19.41
N LEU A 14 6.55 -0.33 -18.16
CA LEU A 14 6.92 -1.68 -17.66
C LEU A 14 6.14 -2.77 -18.40
N LEU A 15 4.86 -2.52 -18.68
CA LEU A 15 3.99 -3.39 -19.47
C LEU A 15 3.19 -2.54 -20.46
N PRO A 16 2.97 -3.02 -21.69
CA PRO A 16 2.03 -2.35 -22.61
C PRO A 16 0.61 -2.47 -22.03
N ALA A 17 -0.19 -1.42 -22.18
CA ALA A 17 -1.56 -1.38 -21.66
C ALA A 17 -2.40 -2.58 -22.12
N ALA A 18 -2.24 -3.02 -23.37
CA ALA A 18 -2.92 -4.18 -23.94
C ALA A 18 -2.57 -5.52 -23.27
N ALA A 19 -1.47 -5.59 -22.50
CA ALA A 19 -1.11 -6.78 -21.73
C ALA A 19 -1.74 -6.79 -20.32
N ILE A 20 -2.53 -5.76 -19.98
CA ILE A 20 -3.16 -5.62 -18.66
C ILE A 20 -4.67 -5.76 -18.82
N ALA A 21 -5.27 -6.67 -18.03
CA ALA A 21 -6.71 -6.74 -17.83
C ALA A 21 -7.07 -6.18 -16.46
N ALA A 22 -8.01 -5.23 -16.41
CA ALA A 22 -8.52 -4.66 -15.17
C ALA A 22 -9.97 -5.09 -14.96
N VAL A 23 -10.25 -5.57 -13.75
CA VAL A 23 -11.60 -6.00 -13.36
C VAL A 23 -12.01 -5.22 -12.11
N ASP A 24 -13.19 -4.61 -12.14
CA ASP A 24 -13.85 -4.01 -10.97
C ASP A 24 -15.37 -4.18 -11.15
N SER A 25 -16.10 -4.42 -10.06
CA SER A 25 -17.59 -4.46 -10.10
C SER A 25 -18.20 -3.10 -10.44
N ASP A 26 -17.48 -2.02 -10.26
CA ASP A 26 -17.88 -0.65 -10.57
C ASP A 26 -17.32 -0.22 -11.93
N ALA A 27 -18.17 -0.23 -12.95
CA ALA A 27 -17.80 0.14 -14.32
C ALA A 27 -17.26 1.57 -14.42
N SER A 28 -17.65 2.49 -13.53
CA SER A 28 -17.16 3.87 -13.55
C SER A 28 -15.66 3.97 -13.27
N LYS A 29 -15.12 3.08 -12.43
CA LYS A 29 -13.69 3.00 -12.15
C LYS A 29 -12.87 2.46 -13.31
N LEU A 30 -13.50 1.66 -14.18
CA LEU A 30 -12.86 1.05 -15.34
C LEU A 30 -12.72 2.01 -16.52
N ALA A 31 -13.61 2.98 -16.66
CA ALA A 31 -13.61 3.92 -17.78
C ALA A 31 -12.27 4.64 -17.96
N ALA A 32 -11.68 5.14 -16.87
CA ALA A 32 -10.38 5.81 -16.90
C ALA A 32 -9.19 4.87 -17.22
N LEU A 33 -9.34 3.56 -17.05
CA LEU A 33 -8.32 2.58 -17.43
C LEU A 33 -8.48 2.17 -18.88
N ALA A 34 -9.72 2.06 -19.36
CA ALA A 34 -10.00 1.78 -20.75
C ALA A 34 -9.43 2.85 -21.69
N THR A 35 -9.44 4.13 -21.30
CA THR A 35 -8.81 5.22 -22.10
C THR A 35 -7.29 5.08 -22.25
N LEU A 36 -6.64 4.28 -21.40
CA LEU A 36 -5.22 3.95 -21.49
C LEU A 36 -4.93 2.75 -22.42
N GLY A 37 -5.96 2.11 -22.97
CA GLY A 37 -5.84 0.89 -23.77
C GLY A 37 -5.77 -0.40 -22.94
N VAL A 38 -6.12 -0.33 -21.64
CA VAL A 38 -6.23 -1.49 -20.75
C VAL A 38 -7.53 -2.24 -21.06
N ALA A 39 -7.49 -3.58 -21.13
CA ALA A 39 -8.69 -4.39 -21.24
C ALA A 39 -9.49 -4.31 -19.92
N ALA A 40 -10.60 -3.57 -19.94
CA ALA A 40 -11.40 -3.27 -18.77
C ALA A 40 -12.76 -3.97 -18.85
N THR A 41 -13.11 -4.75 -17.82
CA THR A 41 -14.37 -5.53 -17.77
C THR A 41 -14.89 -5.66 -16.35
N THR A 42 -16.19 -5.82 -16.21
CA THR A 42 -16.83 -6.20 -14.93
C THR A 42 -16.93 -7.72 -14.76
N ASP A 43 -16.62 -8.49 -15.80
CA ASP A 43 -16.70 -9.96 -15.80
C ASP A 43 -15.31 -10.57 -15.46
N LEU A 44 -15.18 -10.97 -14.21
CA LEU A 44 -13.96 -11.60 -13.70
C LEU A 44 -13.70 -12.96 -14.37
N ALA A 45 -14.75 -13.75 -14.63
CA ALA A 45 -14.61 -15.08 -15.21
C ALA A 45 -14.10 -15.00 -16.65
N ALA A 46 -14.64 -14.08 -17.43
CA ALA A 46 -14.18 -13.79 -18.80
C ALA A 46 -12.72 -13.29 -18.81
N ALA A 47 -12.36 -12.40 -17.90
CA ALA A 47 -10.98 -11.90 -17.79
C ALA A 47 -9.98 -13.01 -17.47
N ILE A 48 -10.33 -13.92 -16.55
CA ILE A 48 -9.50 -15.07 -16.19
C ILE A 48 -9.37 -16.04 -17.37
N ALA A 49 -10.45 -16.31 -18.08
CA ALA A 49 -10.45 -17.21 -19.23
C ALA A 49 -9.58 -16.70 -20.39
N ALA A 50 -9.51 -15.38 -20.55
CA ALA A 50 -8.68 -14.71 -21.56
C ALA A 50 -7.22 -14.50 -21.13
N ALA A 51 -6.92 -14.67 -19.84
CA ALA A 51 -5.58 -14.45 -19.31
C ALA A 51 -4.59 -15.51 -19.79
N ARG A 52 -3.35 -15.12 -20.00
CA ARG A 52 -2.26 -16.07 -20.28
C ARG A 52 -2.05 -17.02 -19.10
N PRO A 53 -1.60 -18.25 -19.36
CA PRO A 53 -1.35 -19.23 -18.30
C PRO A 53 -0.42 -18.73 -17.19
N ASP A 54 0.58 -17.95 -17.55
CA ASP A 54 1.62 -17.39 -16.66
C ASP A 54 1.29 -15.98 -16.13
N ALA A 55 0.08 -15.45 -16.41
CA ALA A 55 -0.32 -14.13 -15.96
C ALA A 55 -0.33 -14.02 -14.43
N ALA A 56 0.29 -12.96 -13.92
CA ALA A 56 0.16 -12.61 -12.52
C ALA A 56 -1.22 -12.02 -12.22
N VAL A 57 -1.79 -12.36 -11.08
CA VAL A 57 -3.08 -11.81 -10.61
C VAL A 57 -2.82 -10.81 -9.50
N LEU A 58 -3.05 -9.52 -9.76
CA LEU A 58 -2.99 -8.49 -8.74
C LEU A 58 -4.34 -8.36 -8.03
N VAL A 59 -4.40 -8.74 -6.76
CA VAL A 59 -5.59 -8.62 -5.92
C VAL A 59 -5.58 -7.28 -5.18
N ALA A 60 -6.46 -6.39 -5.59
CA ALA A 60 -6.58 -5.01 -5.09
C ALA A 60 -7.99 -4.71 -4.52
N VAL A 61 -8.73 -5.72 -4.15
CA VAL A 61 -10.04 -5.60 -3.49
C VAL A 61 -9.91 -5.31 -2.00
N LYS A 62 -10.99 -4.87 -1.36
CA LYS A 62 -11.01 -4.79 0.10
C LYS A 62 -11.05 -6.20 0.71
N PRO A 63 -10.43 -6.44 1.88
CA PRO A 63 -10.41 -7.76 2.53
C PRO A 63 -11.80 -8.40 2.65
N GLN A 64 -12.83 -7.62 2.93
CA GLN A 64 -14.21 -8.10 3.07
C GLN A 64 -14.80 -8.71 1.77
N SER A 65 -14.28 -8.29 0.62
CA SER A 65 -14.71 -8.81 -0.69
C SER A 65 -13.87 -9.99 -1.17
N PHE A 66 -12.83 -10.35 -0.44
CA PHE A 66 -11.86 -11.34 -0.91
C PHE A 66 -12.43 -12.75 -0.97
N ALA A 67 -13.30 -13.15 -0.04
CA ALA A 67 -13.88 -14.50 -0.04
C ALA A 67 -14.61 -14.81 -1.34
N VAL A 68 -15.38 -13.86 -1.89
CA VAL A 68 -16.07 -14.00 -3.17
C VAL A 68 -15.07 -14.15 -4.32
N LEU A 69 -14.06 -13.29 -4.36
CA LEU A 69 -12.99 -13.34 -5.37
C LEU A 69 -12.24 -14.68 -5.31
N ALA A 70 -11.88 -15.13 -4.11
CA ALA A 70 -11.16 -16.39 -3.91
C ALA A 70 -11.98 -17.58 -4.41
N GLY A 71 -13.31 -17.62 -4.16
CA GLY A 71 -14.21 -18.64 -4.68
C GLY A 71 -14.24 -18.68 -6.21
N VAL A 72 -14.27 -17.54 -6.87
CA VAL A 72 -14.20 -17.47 -8.34
C VAL A 72 -12.82 -17.96 -8.85
N LEU A 73 -11.72 -17.53 -8.23
CA LEU A 73 -10.38 -17.99 -8.59
C LEU A 73 -10.22 -19.50 -8.37
N ALA A 74 -10.77 -20.05 -7.29
CA ALA A 74 -10.72 -21.46 -6.97
C ALA A 74 -11.46 -22.33 -8.00
N SER A 75 -12.66 -21.87 -8.43
CA SER A 75 -13.52 -22.58 -9.39
C SER A 75 -13.18 -22.33 -10.87
N SER A 76 -12.34 -21.33 -11.15
CA SER A 76 -11.97 -20.96 -12.51
C SER A 76 -10.95 -21.94 -13.12
N ARG A 77 -10.84 -21.93 -14.46
CA ARG A 77 -9.80 -22.65 -15.20
C ARG A 77 -8.45 -21.92 -15.21
N TRP A 78 -8.23 -21.00 -14.26
CA TRP A 78 -6.95 -20.33 -14.14
C TRP A 78 -5.82 -21.36 -13.88
N SER A 79 -4.77 -21.28 -14.70
CA SER A 79 -3.68 -22.26 -14.69
C SER A 79 -2.80 -22.22 -13.44
N ARG A 80 -2.86 -21.13 -12.65
CA ARG A 80 -2.03 -20.89 -11.45
C ARG A 80 -0.52 -20.88 -11.72
N GLN A 81 -0.09 -20.72 -12.99
CA GLN A 81 1.33 -20.64 -13.33
C GLN A 81 1.94 -19.28 -13.02
N GLY A 82 1.12 -18.22 -12.91
CA GLY A 82 1.54 -16.90 -12.44
C GLY A 82 1.30 -16.72 -10.93
N PRO A 83 2.01 -15.79 -10.27
CA PRO A 83 1.81 -15.49 -8.87
C PRO A 83 0.53 -14.69 -8.62
N VAL A 84 0.00 -14.80 -7.40
CA VAL A 84 -0.97 -13.86 -6.83
C VAL A 84 -0.21 -12.78 -6.08
N VAL A 85 -0.37 -11.54 -6.49
CA VAL A 85 0.18 -10.36 -5.81
C VAL A 85 -0.96 -9.66 -5.08
N SER A 86 -0.95 -9.67 -3.75
CA SER A 86 -2.02 -9.11 -2.94
C SER A 86 -1.59 -7.81 -2.28
N ILE A 87 -2.43 -6.77 -2.39
CA ILE A 87 -2.25 -5.50 -1.65
C ILE A 87 -3.27 -5.34 -0.52
N MET A 88 -3.90 -6.43 -0.10
CA MET A 88 -4.90 -6.39 0.98
C MET A 88 -4.21 -6.26 2.34
N ALA A 89 -4.69 -5.33 3.16
CA ALA A 89 -4.28 -5.24 4.55
C ALA A 89 -4.87 -6.40 5.37
N GLY A 90 -4.15 -6.86 6.37
CA GLY A 90 -4.65 -7.81 7.36
C GLY A 90 -4.76 -9.27 6.91
N LEU A 91 -4.50 -9.63 5.65
CA LEU A 91 -4.53 -11.02 5.17
C LEU A 91 -3.11 -11.55 4.97
N SER A 92 -2.78 -12.65 5.63
CA SER A 92 -1.49 -13.31 5.46
C SER A 92 -1.41 -14.06 4.11
N THR A 93 -0.18 -14.30 3.66
CA THR A 93 0.07 -15.10 2.44
C THR A 93 -0.53 -16.51 2.55
N THR A 94 -0.48 -17.09 3.75
CA THR A 94 -1.07 -18.41 4.03
C THR A 94 -2.59 -18.37 3.95
N ALA A 95 -3.23 -17.35 4.53
CA ALA A 95 -4.69 -17.19 4.47
C ALA A 95 -5.18 -16.98 3.03
N ILE A 96 -4.47 -16.16 2.25
CA ILE A 96 -4.77 -15.93 0.83
C ILE A 96 -4.64 -17.23 0.04
N ALA A 97 -3.53 -17.96 0.23
CA ALA A 97 -3.30 -19.22 -0.46
C ALA A 97 -4.37 -20.27 -0.10
N ALA A 98 -4.72 -20.40 1.16
CA ALA A 98 -5.76 -21.34 1.63
C ALA A 98 -7.12 -21.02 1.02
N ALA A 99 -7.52 -19.75 1.00
CA ALA A 99 -8.80 -19.33 0.43
C ALA A 99 -8.91 -19.61 -1.07
N ILE A 100 -7.83 -19.43 -1.84
CA ILE A 100 -7.83 -19.69 -3.30
C ILE A 100 -7.67 -21.17 -3.62
N ASN A 101 -6.93 -21.94 -2.81
CA ASN A 101 -6.77 -23.37 -3.03
C ASN A 101 -8.05 -24.16 -2.71
N GLY A 102 -8.92 -23.65 -1.85
CA GLY A 102 -10.12 -24.31 -1.36
C GLY A 102 -9.83 -25.43 -0.34
N PRO A 103 -10.87 -26.04 0.24
CA PRO A 103 -10.76 -27.02 1.30
C PRO A 103 -10.00 -28.30 0.88
N ASP A 104 -10.03 -28.65 -0.40
CA ASP A 104 -9.38 -29.85 -0.91
C ASP A 104 -7.91 -29.63 -1.31
N GLY A 105 -7.37 -28.45 -1.06
CA GLY A 105 -5.94 -28.06 -1.08
C GLY A 105 -5.05 -28.49 -2.23
N ALA A 106 -5.45 -29.51 -2.97
CA ALA A 106 -4.62 -30.19 -3.98
C ALA A 106 -5.39 -30.65 -5.23
N SER A 107 -6.71 -30.47 -5.31
CA SER A 107 -7.54 -31.31 -6.21
C SER A 107 -7.85 -30.74 -7.58
N SER A 108 -7.39 -29.56 -7.94
CA SER A 108 -7.67 -29.01 -9.28
C SER A 108 -6.39 -28.85 -10.12
N GLY A 109 -5.94 -29.97 -10.71
CA GLY A 109 -5.29 -29.97 -12.03
C GLY A 109 -3.87 -29.43 -12.18
N GLY A 110 -3.15 -29.12 -11.13
CA GLY A 110 -1.77 -28.68 -11.25
C GLY A 110 -0.94 -29.01 -10.01
N ALA A 111 0.28 -29.45 -10.19
CA ALA A 111 1.20 -29.95 -9.16
C ALA A 111 1.66 -28.91 -8.13
N GLY A 112 0.81 -27.94 -7.71
CA GLY A 112 1.20 -26.98 -6.70
C GLY A 112 0.13 -25.91 -6.44
N GLY A 113 -0.12 -25.61 -5.17
CA GLY A 113 -1.00 -24.50 -4.75
C GLY A 113 -0.49 -23.14 -5.22
N VAL A 114 -1.31 -22.12 -5.08
CA VAL A 114 -0.99 -20.74 -5.52
C VAL A 114 0.26 -20.18 -4.85
N ARG A 115 1.04 -19.45 -5.61
CA ARG A 115 2.20 -18.68 -5.15
C ARG A 115 1.75 -17.27 -4.82
N VAL A 116 1.97 -16.83 -3.59
CA VAL A 116 1.47 -15.54 -3.11
C VAL A 116 2.61 -14.61 -2.75
N ILE A 117 2.58 -13.41 -3.28
CA ILE A 117 3.38 -12.26 -2.82
C ILE A 117 2.42 -11.28 -2.13
N ARG A 118 2.70 -10.94 -0.90
CA ARG A 118 1.97 -9.88 -0.20
C ARG A 118 2.75 -8.57 -0.33
N VAL A 119 2.04 -7.52 -0.71
CA VAL A 119 2.57 -6.17 -0.84
C VAL A 119 1.71 -5.22 -0.04
N MET A 120 2.31 -4.35 0.73
CA MET A 120 1.62 -3.27 1.43
C MET A 120 2.11 -1.93 0.87
N PRO A 121 1.41 -1.33 -0.09
CA PRO A 121 1.69 0.02 -0.58
C PRO A 121 1.01 1.07 0.30
N ASN A 122 1.44 2.33 0.16
CA ASN A 122 0.76 3.47 0.77
C ASN A 122 0.17 4.44 -0.27
N LEU A 123 -0.60 5.42 0.16
CA LEU A 123 -1.32 6.36 -0.71
C LEU A 123 -0.43 7.13 -1.70
N PRO A 124 0.81 7.57 -1.35
CA PRO A 124 1.70 8.28 -2.27
C PRO A 124 2.08 7.51 -3.56
N VAL A 125 1.79 6.23 -3.70
CA VAL A 125 1.91 5.50 -4.98
C VAL A 125 1.13 6.18 -6.11
N SER A 126 0.07 6.91 -5.78
CA SER A 126 -0.73 7.64 -6.77
C SER A 126 0.03 8.76 -7.49
N VAL A 127 1.09 9.26 -6.86
CA VAL A 127 1.97 10.31 -7.40
C VAL A 127 3.39 9.80 -7.69
N GLY A 128 3.63 8.49 -7.63
CA GLY A 128 4.92 7.87 -7.90
C GLY A 128 5.95 8.01 -6.76
N MET A 129 5.51 8.39 -5.57
CA MET A 129 6.34 8.57 -4.38
C MET A 129 5.91 7.63 -3.24
N GLY A 130 5.43 6.45 -3.60
CA GLY A 130 4.98 5.46 -2.61
C GLY A 130 6.14 4.78 -1.90
N MET A 131 5.81 4.16 -0.77
CA MET A 131 6.63 3.16 -0.12
C MET A 131 5.83 1.86 -0.06
N SER A 132 6.41 0.76 -0.53
CA SER A 132 5.76 -0.54 -0.57
C SER A 132 6.62 -1.60 0.09
N ALA A 133 6.09 -2.29 1.09
CA ALA A 133 6.73 -3.48 1.64
C ALA A 133 6.26 -4.73 0.90
N LEU A 134 7.19 -5.68 0.68
CA LEU A 134 6.92 -6.95 0.01
C LEU A 134 7.38 -8.11 0.88
N CYS A 135 6.60 -9.18 0.91
CA CYS A 135 7.03 -10.47 1.44
C CYS A 135 6.50 -11.63 0.58
N SER A 136 7.22 -12.73 0.61
CA SER A 136 6.88 -13.96 -0.11
C SER A 136 6.14 -14.92 0.80
N GLY A 137 5.08 -15.55 0.28
CA GLY A 137 4.53 -16.77 0.87
C GLY A 137 5.44 -17.98 0.62
N ASN A 138 5.18 -19.07 1.34
CA ASN A 138 6.04 -20.26 1.36
C ASN A 138 6.31 -20.90 -0.01
N ARG A 139 5.44 -20.71 -1.00
CA ARG A 139 5.56 -21.29 -2.35
C ARG A 139 6.05 -20.30 -3.40
N ALA A 140 6.10 -19.02 -3.06
CA ALA A 140 6.54 -17.99 -4.00
C ALA A 140 8.04 -18.13 -4.30
N THR A 141 8.40 -17.92 -5.55
CA THR A 141 9.79 -17.97 -6.00
C THR A 141 10.45 -16.58 -5.90
N SER A 142 11.77 -16.55 -6.06
CA SER A 142 12.54 -15.30 -6.18
C SER A 142 12.09 -14.47 -7.38
N GLU A 143 11.70 -15.12 -8.47
CA GLU A 143 11.21 -14.48 -9.70
C GLU A 143 9.84 -13.83 -9.48
N ASP A 144 8.94 -14.48 -8.73
CA ASP A 144 7.64 -13.91 -8.35
C ASP A 144 7.82 -12.64 -7.50
N LEU A 145 8.73 -12.68 -6.53
CA LEU A 145 9.04 -11.52 -5.70
C LEU A 145 9.67 -10.39 -6.53
N ALA A 146 10.61 -10.72 -7.41
CA ALA A 146 11.24 -9.76 -8.31
C ALA A 146 10.25 -9.14 -9.30
N LEU A 147 9.25 -9.90 -9.77
CA LEU A 147 8.17 -9.37 -10.60
C LEU A 147 7.33 -8.35 -9.83
N ALA A 148 6.89 -8.69 -8.62
CA ALA A 148 6.14 -7.78 -7.77
C ALA A 148 6.95 -6.51 -7.46
N GLU A 149 8.23 -6.66 -7.12
CA GLU A 149 9.12 -5.54 -6.83
C GLU A 149 9.27 -4.59 -8.04
N ARG A 150 9.46 -5.12 -9.26
CA ARG A 150 9.50 -4.29 -10.49
C ARG A 150 8.21 -3.52 -10.70
N ILE A 151 7.04 -4.14 -10.44
CA ILE A 151 5.74 -3.47 -10.55
C ILE A 151 5.69 -2.29 -9.57
N PHE A 152 5.99 -2.52 -8.31
CA PHE A 152 5.85 -1.49 -7.27
C PHE A 152 6.98 -0.44 -7.29
N ALA A 153 8.16 -0.78 -7.81
CA ALA A 153 9.24 0.19 -8.05
C ALA A 153 8.86 1.29 -9.07
N THR A 154 7.89 1.04 -9.95
CA THR A 154 7.34 2.09 -10.83
C THR A 154 6.51 3.15 -10.10
N LEU A 155 6.19 2.90 -8.82
CA LEU A 155 5.28 3.71 -8.01
C LEU A 155 6.00 4.37 -6.82
N GLY A 156 7.30 4.15 -6.67
CA GLY A 156 8.12 4.67 -5.59
C GLY A 156 9.17 3.66 -5.11
N GLN A 157 9.47 3.71 -3.82
CA GLN A 157 10.45 2.82 -3.21
C GLN A 157 9.82 1.50 -2.75
N THR A 158 10.62 0.45 -2.75
CA THR A 158 10.23 -0.88 -2.29
C THR A 158 11.19 -1.39 -1.23
N ILE A 159 10.68 -2.20 -0.28
CA ILE A 159 11.49 -2.90 0.72
C ILE A 159 10.97 -4.32 0.90
N ARG A 160 11.88 -5.29 0.99
CA ARG A 160 11.55 -6.66 1.35
C ARG A 160 11.59 -6.80 2.86
N ILE A 161 10.55 -7.33 3.45
CA ILE A 161 10.46 -7.57 4.89
C ILE A 161 9.91 -8.96 5.18
N GLU A 162 10.13 -9.45 6.37
CA GLU A 162 9.45 -10.66 6.85
C GLU A 162 7.96 -10.38 7.05
N GLU A 163 7.10 -11.37 6.80
CA GLU A 163 5.64 -11.20 6.91
C GLU A 163 5.19 -10.74 8.30
N ARG A 164 5.88 -11.15 9.38
CA ARG A 164 5.58 -10.71 10.77
C ARG A 164 5.72 -9.19 10.98
N LEU A 165 6.41 -8.49 10.09
CA LEU A 165 6.59 -7.02 10.16
C LEU A 165 5.56 -6.26 9.34
N MET A 166 4.68 -6.93 8.59
CA MET A 166 3.71 -6.27 7.70
C MET A 166 2.70 -5.39 8.46
N ASP A 167 2.28 -5.79 9.65
CA ASP A 167 1.36 -4.97 10.45
C ASP A 167 2.07 -3.74 11.04
N ALA A 168 3.32 -3.88 11.46
CA ALA A 168 4.14 -2.75 11.88
C ALA A 168 4.42 -1.79 10.69
N PHE A 169 4.71 -2.33 9.51
CA PHE A 169 4.87 -1.52 8.31
C PHE A 169 3.56 -0.82 7.93
N THR A 170 2.42 -1.50 8.03
CA THR A 170 1.09 -0.91 7.78
C THR A 170 0.87 0.29 8.69
N ALA A 171 1.18 0.17 9.97
CA ALA A 171 1.06 1.27 10.93
C ALA A 171 2.01 2.42 10.61
N LEU A 172 3.29 2.13 10.29
CA LEU A 172 4.31 3.14 10.09
C LEU A 172 4.17 3.85 8.73
N ALA A 173 4.03 3.10 7.64
CA ALA A 173 4.08 3.61 6.27
C ALA A 173 2.71 3.59 5.58
N GLY A 174 1.89 2.56 5.80
CA GLY A 174 0.54 2.46 5.23
C GLY A 174 -0.37 3.57 5.75
N SER A 175 -0.40 3.76 7.08
CA SER A 175 -1.14 4.82 7.77
C SER A 175 -0.36 6.15 7.82
N GLY A 176 0.95 6.12 7.62
CA GLY A 176 1.86 7.27 7.74
C GLY A 176 1.41 8.54 7.03
N PRO A 177 0.87 8.50 5.80
CA PRO A 177 0.35 9.70 5.14
C PRO A 177 -0.72 10.42 5.94
N ALA A 178 -1.57 9.71 6.69
CA ALA A 178 -2.60 10.33 7.51
C ALA A 178 -2.00 11.14 8.66
N TYR A 179 -0.87 10.73 9.23
CA TYR A 179 -0.19 11.47 10.29
C TYR A 179 0.34 12.81 9.79
N LEU A 180 0.90 12.81 8.57
CA LEU A 180 1.38 14.04 7.92
C LEU A 180 0.22 14.97 7.55
N PHE A 181 -0.91 14.43 7.09
CA PHE A 181 -2.10 15.24 6.81
C PHE A 181 -2.71 15.81 8.09
N TYR A 182 -2.67 15.06 9.22
CA TYR A 182 -3.08 15.57 10.51
C TYR A 182 -2.19 16.73 10.98
N LEU A 183 -0.87 16.60 10.84
CA LEU A 183 0.08 17.67 11.12
C LEU A 183 -0.18 18.89 10.21
N ALA A 184 -0.37 18.67 8.90
CA ALA A 184 -0.71 19.73 7.95
C ALA A 184 -1.96 20.51 8.37
N GLN A 185 -3.01 19.79 8.80
CA GLN A 185 -4.23 20.40 9.30
C GLN A 185 -3.98 21.25 10.55
N ALA A 186 -3.21 20.74 11.51
CA ALA A 186 -2.87 21.48 12.74
C ALA A 186 -2.09 22.76 12.42
N MET A 187 -1.08 22.67 11.55
CA MET A 187 -0.27 23.82 11.13
C MET A 187 -1.12 24.87 10.39
N ARG A 188 -2.02 24.44 9.49
CA ARG A 188 -2.92 25.37 8.79
C ARG A 188 -3.83 26.09 9.77
N ASN A 189 -4.47 25.39 10.70
CA ASN A 189 -5.36 25.98 11.70
C ASN A 189 -4.59 26.99 12.58
N ALA A 190 -3.35 26.70 12.95
CA ALA A 190 -2.50 27.63 13.66
C ALA A 190 -2.19 28.89 12.81
N GLY A 191 -1.88 28.71 11.52
CA GLY A 191 -1.67 29.84 10.59
C GLY A 191 -2.88 30.76 10.51
N GLU A 192 -4.09 30.21 10.38
CA GLU A 192 -5.33 30.96 10.38
C GLU A 192 -5.53 31.72 11.70
N SER A 193 -5.23 31.11 12.85
CA SER A 193 -5.32 31.76 14.17
C SER A 193 -4.30 32.88 14.36
N LEU A 194 -3.19 32.84 13.63
CA LEU A 194 -2.13 33.86 13.63
C LEU A 194 -2.37 34.98 12.60
N GLY A 195 -3.51 34.95 11.88
CA GLY A 195 -3.93 36.01 10.99
C GLY A 195 -3.70 35.79 9.50
N PHE A 196 -3.24 34.61 9.08
CA PHE A 196 -3.23 34.28 7.67
C PHE A 196 -4.63 33.93 7.18
N ASP A 197 -4.98 34.32 5.95
CA ASP A 197 -6.16 33.75 5.30
C ASP A 197 -5.96 32.24 5.00
N ALA A 198 -7.06 31.49 4.85
CA ALA A 198 -7.04 30.05 4.70
C ALA A 198 -6.22 29.59 3.47
N THR A 199 -6.26 30.33 2.37
CA THR A 199 -5.53 30.01 1.13
C THR A 199 -4.02 30.17 1.34
N THR A 200 -3.61 31.27 1.94
CA THR A 200 -2.20 31.53 2.24
C THR A 200 -1.66 30.55 3.28
N ALA A 201 -2.42 30.26 4.35
CA ALA A 201 -2.04 29.26 5.36
C ALA A 201 -1.82 27.88 4.73
N ASP A 202 -2.75 27.41 3.89
CA ASP A 202 -2.65 26.13 3.18
C ASP A 202 -1.41 26.09 2.26
N ALA A 203 -1.17 27.13 1.48
CA ALA A 203 -0.03 27.21 0.57
C ALA A 203 1.32 27.15 1.32
N VAL A 204 1.45 27.90 2.41
CA VAL A 204 2.66 27.93 3.26
C VAL A 204 2.93 26.55 3.86
N VAL A 205 1.91 25.90 4.42
CA VAL A 205 2.05 24.57 5.05
C VAL A 205 2.45 23.53 4.03
N ARG A 206 1.82 23.48 2.85
CA ARG A 206 2.17 22.55 1.77
C ARG A 206 3.62 22.73 1.31
N ALA A 207 4.06 23.97 1.11
CA ALA A 207 5.43 24.26 0.71
C ALA A 207 6.44 23.83 1.79
N THR A 208 6.14 24.12 3.05
CA THR A 208 6.99 23.75 4.20
C THR A 208 7.13 22.22 4.32
N LEU A 209 6.02 21.48 4.31
CA LEU A 209 6.03 20.03 4.40
C LEU A 209 6.77 19.39 3.23
N ARG A 210 6.51 19.86 1.99
CA ARG A 210 7.19 19.35 0.80
C ARG A 210 8.70 19.58 0.88
N GLY A 211 9.14 20.80 1.21
CA GLY A 211 10.56 21.13 1.30
C GLY A 211 11.28 20.36 2.40
N SER A 212 10.64 20.22 3.58
CA SER A 212 11.19 19.46 4.69
C SER A 212 11.30 17.97 4.38
N ALA A 213 10.29 17.39 3.73
CA ALA A 213 10.31 15.99 3.31
C ALA A 213 11.41 15.74 2.25
N GLU A 214 11.56 16.64 1.29
CA GLU A 214 12.61 16.54 0.27
C GLU A 214 14.00 16.65 0.90
N LEU A 215 14.21 17.60 1.82
CA LEU A 215 15.47 17.74 2.53
C LEU A 215 15.82 16.48 3.32
N LEU A 216 14.86 15.89 4.02
CA LEU A 216 15.05 14.62 4.74
C LEU A 216 15.41 13.47 3.76
N ALA A 217 14.71 13.38 2.63
CA ALA A 217 14.92 12.32 1.64
C ALA A 217 16.29 12.43 0.94
N THR A 218 16.76 13.65 0.69
CA THR A 218 18.07 13.91 0.01
C THR A 218 19.26 13.99 0.95
N SER A 219 19.05 13.85 2.26
CA SER A 219 20.08 13.88 3.30
C SER A 219 20.19 12.56 4.08
N PRO A 220 20.43 11.42 3.43
CA PRO A 220 20.35 10.09 4.06
C PRO A 220 21.40 9.86 5.17
N ALA A 221 22.48 10.64 5.18
CA ALA A 221 23.52 10.59 6.21
C ALA A 221 23.19 11.45 7.44
N THR A 222 22.13 12.27 7.39
CA THR A 222 21.74 13.18 8.47
C THR A 222 20.45 12.70 9.11
N SER A 223 20.45 12.48 10.42
CA SER A 223 19.23 12.04 11.11
C SER A 223 18.18 13.16 11.18
N ALA A 224 16.92 12.80 11.39
CA ALA A 224 15.83 13.76 11.55
C ALA A 224 16.07 14.69 12.76
N GLU A 225 16.67 14.17 13.83
CA GLU A 225 17.05 14.93 15.02
C GLU A 225 18.14 15.98 14.68
N ALA A 226 19.14 15.59 13.86
CA ALA A 226 20.19 16.50 13.43
C ALA A 226 19.65 17.58 12.51
N LEU A 227 18.74 17.25 11.58
CA LEU A 227 18.07 18.25 10.75
C LEU A 227 17.24 19.22 11.60
N ARG A 228 16.49 18.72 12.59
CA ARG A 228 15.75 19.54 13.54
C ARG A 228 16.69 20.48 14.32
N ALA A 229 17.79 19.96 14.85
CA ALA A 229 18.79 20.78 15.56
C ALA A 229 19.37 21.86 14.67
N GLY A 230 19.63 21.58 13.38
CA GLY A 230 20.17 22.54 12.42
C GLY A 230 19.28 23.77 12.16
N VAL A 231 17.97 23.65 12.41
CA VAL A 231 17.01 24.75 12.27
C VAL A 231 16.55 25.32 13.63
N THR A 232 17.19 24.88 14.74
CA THR A 232 16.80 25.27 16.11
C THR A 232 17.93 26.05 16.76
N SER A 233 17.92 27.37 16.58
CA SER A 233 18.89 28.26 17.27
C SER A 233 18.49 28.47 18.74
N GLN A 234 19.49 28.61 19.61
CA GLN A 234 19.27 28.86 21.03
C GLN A 234 18.48 30.17 21.24
N GLY A 235 17.38 30.11 22.00
CA GLY A 235 16.48 31.24 22.24
C GLY A 235 15.66 31.69 21.03
N GLY A 236 15.72 30.95 19.89
CA GLY A 236 14.96 31.27 18.69
C GLY A 236 13.53 30.77 18.72
N THR A 237 12.75 31.16 17.69
CA THR A 237 11.32 30.80 17.54
C THR A 237 11.11 29.29 17.46
N THR A 238 12.01 28.59 16.77
CA THR A 238 11.96 27.12 16.65
C THR A 238 12.19 26.45 18.01
N ALA A 239 13.14 26.97 18.82
CA ALA A 239 13.38 26.44 20.16
C ALA A 239 12.15 26.60 21.07
N ALA A 240 11.50 27.77 21.04
CA ALA A 240 10.28 28.00 21.78
C ALA A 240 9.13 27.07 21.35
N ALA A 241 8.96 26.88 20.03
CA ALA A 241 7.92 25.98 19.51
C ALA A 241 8.17 24.51 19.87
N THR A 242 9.42 24.02 19.71
CA THR A 242 9.75 22.63 20.04
C THR A 242 9.67 22.34 21.52
N ALA A 243 9.96 23.30 22.40
CA ALA A 243 9.79 23.14 23.84
C ALA A 243 8.33 22.85 24.22
N VAL A 244 7.37 23.54 23.60
CA VAL A 244 5.93 23.28 23.81
C VAL A 244 5.56 21.86 23.32
N LEU A 245 6.08 21.43 22.17
CA LEU A 245 5.81 20.10 21.63
C LEU A 245 6.42 18.99 22.51
N ASP A 246 7.62 19.23 23.03
CA ASP A 246 8.32 18.29 23.91
C ASP A 246 7.59 18.20 25.28
N GLU A 247 7.16 19.33 25.86
CA GLU A 247 6.35 19.37 27.09
C GLU A 247 5.00 18.65 26.90
N ALA A 248 4.37 18.80 25.75
CA ALA A 248 3.12 18.11 25.40
C ALA A 248 3.32 16.61 25.11
N GLY A 249 4.54 16.09 25.10
CA GLY A 249 4.84 14.67 24.86
C GLY A 249 4.44 14.21 23.46
N VAL A 250 4.65 15.03 22.44
CA VAL A 250 4.22 14.73 21.06
C VAL A 250 4.92 13.48 20.53
N ILE A 251 6.21 13.26 20.83
CA ILE A 251 6.95 12.06 20.41
C ILE A 251 6.32 10.80 20.99
N ASP A 252 5.99 10.79 22.29
CA ASP A 252 5.34 9.66 22.95
C ASP A 252 3.91 9.45 22.40
N SER A 253 3.25 10.51 22.03
CA SER A 253 1.91 10.43 21.39
C SER A 253 1.98 9.77 20.02
N PHE A 254 3.01 10.05 19.21
CA PHE A 254 3.27 9.33 17.95
C PHE A 254 3.56 7.84 18.19
N LEU A 255 4.38 7.50 19.20
CA LEU A 255 4.65 6.11 19.54
C LEU A 255 3.36 5.35 19.88
N ARG A 256 2.52 5.93 20.75
CA ARG A 256 1.22 5.33 21.12
C ARG A 256 0.28 5.20 19.92
N ALA A 257 0.20 6.23 19.06
CA ALA A 257 -0.68 6.22 17.89
C ALA A 257 -0.28 5.16 16.87
N ILE A 258 1.02 5.03 16.56
CA ILE A 258 1.55 4.03 15.64
C ILE A 258 1.37 2.62 16.21
N THR A 259 1.58 2.44 17.52
CA THR A 259 1.33 1.17 18.23
C THR A 259 -0.16 0.77 18.12
N ALA A 260 -1.08 1.68 18.39
CA ALA A 260 -2.51 1.44 18.24
C ALA A 260 -2.91 1.07 16.80
N ALA A 261 -2.31 1.71 15.80
CA ALA A 261 -2.54 1.37 14.40
C ALA A 261 -2.04 -0.03 14.05
N ARG A 262 -0.87 -0.46 14.58
CA ARG A 262 -0.35 -1.83 14.44
C ARG A 262 -1.31 -2.84 15.07
N ASP A 263 -1.72 -2.60 16.30
CA ASP A 263 -2.60 -3.51 17.03
C ASP A 263 -3.95 -3.66 16.32
N ARG A 264 -4.48 -2.55 15.79
CA ARG A 264 -5.69 -2.59 14.97
C ARG A 264 -5.50 -3.37 13.67
N SER A 265 -4.33 -3.31 13.04
CA SER A 265 -4.02 -4.12 11.86
C SER A 265 -4.06 -5.61 12.19
N VAL A 266 -3.49 -6.02 13.32
CA VAL A 266 -3.52 -7.41 13.82
C VAL A 266 -4.95 -7.87 14.11
N GLU A 267 -5.77 -7.04 14.77
CA GLU A 267 -7.19 -7.36 15.02
C GLU A 267 -7.98 -7.56 13.71
N LEU A 268 -7.78 -6.67 12.74
CA LEU A 268 -8.44 -6.79 11.44
C LEU A 268 -8.02 -8.04 10.68
N ALA A 269 -6.76 -8.47 10.83
CA ALA A 269 -6.27 -9.72 10.28
C ALA A 269 -7.00 -10.93 10.89
N ALA A 270 -7.19 -10.93 12.21
CA ALA A 270 -7.92 -11.99 12.91
C ALA A 270 -9.40 -12.07 12.48
N LEU A 271 -10.05 -10.91 12.26
CA LEU A 271 -11.45 -10.83 11.80
C LEU A 271 -11.63 -11.26 10.34
N ALA A 272 -10.59 -11.10 9.51
CA ALA A 272 -10.62 -11.46 8.10
C ALA A 272 -10.21 -12.91 7.84
N ALA A 273 -9.66 -13.62 8.85
CA ALA A 273 -9.35 -15.03 8.75
C ALA A 273 -10.64 -15.85 8.60
N PRO A 274 -10.72 -16.82 7.65
CA PRO A 274 -11.87 -17.69 7.56
C PRO A 274 -12.09 -18.40 8.90
N SER A 275 -13.31 -18.36 9.42
CA SER A 275 -13.67 -19.17 10.60
C SER A 275 -13.35 -20.62 10.27
N ALA A 276 -12.57 -21.29 11.15
CA ALA A 276 -12.37 -22.72 11.01
C ALA A 276 -13.75 -23.39 10.96
N PRO A 277 -13.98 -24.34 10.05
CA PRO A 277 -15.23 -25.11 10.05
C PRO A 277 -15.38 -25.81 11.39
N ARG A 278 -16.54 -25.56 12.05
CA ARG A 278 -16.93 -26.27 13.27
C ARG A 278 -17.19 -27.74 12.99
#